data_41f2a6bac15e57766dca7e03da4f7ca0
#
_entry.id   41f2a6bac15e57766dca7e03da4f7ca0
#
_cell.length_a   1.000
_cell.length_b   1.000
_cell.length_c   1.000
_cell.angle_alpha   90.00
_cell.angle_beta   90.00
_cell.angle_gamma   90.00
#
_symmetry.space_group_name_H-M   'P 1'
#
loop_
_entity.id
_entity.type
_entity.pdbx_description
1 polymer ?
#
loop_
_entity_poly.entity_id
_entity_poly.type
_entity_poly.pdbx_seq_one_letter_code
_entity_poly.pdbx_strand_id
1 'polypeptide(L)'
;MTRHGATRLLLAGLAVAATAAPAAAQNEVAMFGNTPSRNMVSDETGVPESWDPRSGENILWTQPVGSQAYGGPVVANGKVYVGTNNEGVRNPAYQGDMGVVMAFDAATGEFVWQMVHEKLSAGRVNDWPLQGVCSTAFVDGDRVWYVSNQAHVICLDANGLANGNDGPFTDEPGTDPTDGDIIWSYDMIGELDVFPHNLATGSPLVVGDVLFTVTSNGVDEGHVNIPSPFSPHVIALDKNTGELLWENTDVGEGVLHGSWTNPAYGVIQGRAQLVVAGGDGIIYSLDPETGEQLWQFDCNPEDAEWILGGRGTRNNILATPVIWEDKVYVGVGQDPEHGEAPGHFYAIDATGSGDVTDTHKVWSRDGEDFYRTMSTAAIADGVLYISSLSGFLHALDPNTGEYHWTYDTFAAVWGSPFVADGKVFLGDEDGDIAVLRAGTEMELLAEVNMGASVYSTPVVRDGVMYLLTRNRLWAVQAGAQSEPLGN
;
A
#
# COMPACT_ATOMS: atom_id res chain seq x y z
N MET A 1 -88.24 1.12 -36.04
CA MET A 1 -87.35 2.29 -35.73
C MET A 1 -86.71 2.05 -34.37
N THR A 2 -85.55 1.48 -34.31
CA THR A 2 -84.86 1.17 -33.09
C THR A 2 -83.46 1.77 -33.21
N ARG A 3 -83.13 2.73 -32.34
CA ARG A 3 -81.80 3.35 -32.23
C ARG A 3 -80.98 2.54 -31.26
N HIS A 4 -79.80 2.08 -31.74
CA HIS A 4 -78.80 1.46 -30.92
C HIS A 4 -77.86 2.56 -30.30
N GLY A 5 -77.80 2.60 -28.98
CA GLY A 5 -76.84 3.42 -28.23
C GLY A 5 -75.55 2.63 -27.99
N ALA A 6 -74.43 3.15 -28.46
CA ALA A 6 -73.08 2.61 -28.19
C ALA A 6 -72.54 3.25 -26.94
N THR A 7 -72.31 2.44 -25.92
CA THR A 7 -71.58 2.82 -24.65
C THR A 7 -70.08 2.70 -24.88
N ARG A 8 -69.33 3.82 -24.78
CA ARG A 8 -67.90 3.81 -24.77
C ARG A 8 -67.40 3.59 -23.34
N LEU A 9 -66.69 2.48 -23.12
CA LEU A 9 -65.87 2.28 -21.90
C LEU A 9 -64.59 3.07 -22.04
N LEU A 10 -64.29 3.97 -21.07
CA LEU A 10 -62.99 4.58 -20.85
C LEU A 10 -62.21 3.63 -19.95
N LEU A 11 -61.15 3.05 -20.47
CA LEU A 11 -60.08 2.41 -19.65
C LEU A 11 -59.13 3.48 -19.14
N ALA A 12 -59.16 3.71 -17.83
CA ALA A 12 -58.15 4.51 -17.15
C ALA A 12 -56.93 3.60 -16.85
N GLY A 13 -55.84 3.81 -17.58
CA GLY A 13 -54.55 3.14 -17.28
C GLY A 13 -53.91 3.74 -16.04
N LEU A 14 -53.81 2.95 -14.96
CA LEU A 14 -52.93 3.28 -13.84
C LEU A 14 -51.47 3.07 -14.27
N ALA A 15 -50.68 4.14 -14.40
CA ALA A 15 -49.26 4.08 -14.49
C ALA A 15 -48.69 3.84 -13.07
N VAL A 16 -48.21 2.63 -12.83
CA VAL A 16 -47.43 2.32 -11.63
C VAL A 16 -45.99 2.88 -11.85
N ALA A 17 -45.66 3.97 -11.20
CA ALA A 17 -44.31 4.45 -11.12
C ALA A 17 -43.51 3.47 -10.20
N ALA A 18 -42.69 2.65 -10.79
CA ALA A 18 -41.70 1.86 -10.05
C ALA A 18 -40.65 2.85 -9.50
N THR A 19 -40.71 3.14 -8.21
CA THR A 19 -39.61 3.78 -7.51
C THR A 19 -38.51 2.73 -7.39
N ALA A 20 -37.41 2.91 -8.14
CA ALA A 20 -36.17 2.17 -7.91
C ALA A 20 -35.75 2.45 -6.45
N ALA A 21 -35.70 1.40 -5.64
CA ALA A 21 -35.04 1.48 -4.34
C ALA A 21 -33.57 1.83 -4.60
N PRO A 22 -32.94 2.71 -3.81
CA PRO A 22 -31.50 2.93 -3.91
C PRO A 22 -30.82 1.56 -3.74
N ALA A 23 -29.91 1.22 -4.66
CA ALA A 23 -29.02 0.09 -4.46
C ALA A 23 -28.35 0.28 -3.09
N ALA A 24 -28.41 -0.73 -2.23
CA ALA A 24 -27.63 -0.71 -1.00
C ALA A 24 -26.19 -0.45 -1.43
N ALA A 25 -25.58 0.60 -0.89
CA ALA A 25 -24.18 0.89 -1.13
C ALA A 25 -23.41 -0.38 -0.75
N GLN A 26 -22.75 -1.02 -1.71
CA GLN A 26 -21.79 -2.07 -1.39
C GLN A 26 -20.69 -1.37 -0.58
N ASN A 27 -20.30 -1.97 0.55
CA ASN A 27 -19.16 -1.48 1.31
C ASN A 27 -17.97 -1.40 0.36
N GLU A 28 -17.38 -0.21 0.28
CA GLU A 28 -16.18 -0.01 -0.50
C GLU A 28 -14.98 -0.53 0.27
N VAL A 29 -14.17 -1.35 -0.38
CA VAL A 29 -12.91 -1.86 0.17
C VAL A 29 -11.77 -1.13 -0.52
N ALA A 30 -10.84 -0.60 0.27
CA ALA A 30 -9.65 0.07 -0.23
C ALA A 30 -8.41 -0.41 0.55
N MET A 31 -7.30 -0.60 -0.18
CA MET A 31 -6.08 -1.17 0.37
C MET A 31 -4.86 -0.78 -0.47
N PHE A 32 -3.66 -0.99 0.07
CA PHE A 32 -2.43 -0.94 -0.71
C PHE A 32 -2.52 -1.88 -1.92
N GLY A 33 -2.24 -1.38 -3.13
CA GLY A 33 -2.28 -2.15 -4.37
C GLY A 33 -3.68 -2.43 -4.92
N ASN A 34 -4.73 -1.83 -4.34
CA ASN A 34 -6.15 -1.95 -4.74
C ASN A 34 -6.75 -3.37 -4.70
N THR A 35 -5.94 -4.42 -4.74
CA THR A 35 -6.37 -5.81 -4.74
C THR A 35 -5.60 -6.64 -3.71
N PRO A 36 -6.16 -7.75 -3.21
CA PRO A 36 -5.44 -8.65 -2.30
C PRO A 36 -4.14 -9.22 -2.90
N SER A 37 -4.05 -9.35 -4.22
CA SER A 37 -2.84 -9.79 -4.93
C SER A 37 -1.74 -8.75 -4.99
N ARG A 38 -2.01 -7.52 -4.54
CA ARG A 38 -1.09 -6.35 -4.53
C ARG A 38 -0.69 -5.84 -5.92
N ASN A 39 -1.37 -6.25 -6.97
CA ASN A 39 -1.12 -5.74 -8.31
C ASN A 39 -1.51 -4.26 -8.40
N MET A 40 -0.57 -3.38 -8.77
CA MET A 40 -0.72 -1.92 -8.78
C MET A 40 -1.53 -1.42 -9.99
N VAL A 41 -2.76 -1.90 -10.13
CA VAL A 41 -3.65 -1.57 -11.25
C VAL A 41 -5.02 -1.14 -10.78
N SER A 42 -5.72 -0.37 -11.61
CA SER A 42 -7.12 0.03 -11.42
C SER A 42 -7.87 0.01 -12.75
N ASP A 43 -9.11 -0.45 -12.72
CA ASP A 43 -10.04 -0.41 -13.87
C ASP A 43 -10.72 0.95 -14.01
N GLU A 44 -10.44 1.90 -13.12
CA GLU A 44 -10.98 3.26 -13.15
C GLU A 44 -10.50 4.02 -14.40
N THR A 45 -11.34 4.91 -14.90
CA THR A 45 -11.10 5.70 -16.11
C THR A 45 -11.37 7.18 -15.87
N GLY A 46 -11.02 8.03 -16.85
CA GLY A 46 -11.23 9.47 -16.78
C GLY A 46 -10.13 10.25 -16.08
N VAL A 47 -8.97 9.61 -15.87
CA VAL A 47 -7.80 10.26 -15.27
C VAL A 47 -7.12 11.15 -16.29
N PRO A 48 -6.81 12.45 -15.97
CA PRO A 48 -6.14 13.33 -16.90
C PRO A 48 -4.73 12.88 -17.25
N GLU A 49 -4.26 13.19 -18.44
CA GLU A 49 -2.89 12.93 -18.89
C GLU A 49 -1.89 13.92 -18.28
N SER A 50 -2.37 15.11 -17.90
CA SER A 50 -1.54 16.15 -17.28
C SER A 50 -2.37 17.04 -16.36
N TRP A 51 -1.70 17.71 -15.44
CA TRP A 51 -2.26 18.71 -14.53
C TRP A 51 -1.18 19.73 -14.18
N ASP A 52 -1.56 20.87 -13.63
CA ASP A 52 -0.58 21.88 -13.21
C ASP A 52 -0.83 22.32 -11.77
N PRO A 53 0.02 21.89 -10.81
CA PRO A 53 -0.06 22.30 -9.41
C PRO A 53 0.03 23.82 -9.19
N ARG A 54 0.66 24.56 -10.13
CA ARG A 54 0.86 26.01 -10.00
C ARG A 54 -0.35 26.82 -10.45
N SER A 55 -0.95 26.44 -11.58
CA SER A 55 -2.15 27.12 -12.10
C SER A 55 -3.45 26.58 -11.51
N GLY A 56 -3.43 25.36 -10.94
CA GLY A 56 -4.61 24.63 -10.47
C GLY A 56 -5.38 23.91 -11.56
N GLU A 57 -4.85 23.84 -12.80
CA GLU A 57 -5.48 23.11 -13.90
C GLU A 57 -5.55 21.60 -13.58
N ASN A 58 -6.74 21.01 -13.73
CA ASN A 58 -7.05 19.62 -13.38
C ASN A 58 -6.79 19.27 -11.90
N ILE A 59 -6.67 20.25 -11.02
CA ILE A 59 -6.62 20.03 -9.56
C ILE A 59 -8.02 20.28 -8.99
N LEU A 60 -8.61 19.27 -8.37
CA LEU A 60 -9.91 19.40 -7.69
C LEU A 60 -9.73 20.12 -6.36
N TRP A 61 -8.80 19.64 -5.55
CA TRP A 61 -8.38 20.24 -4.29
C TRP A 61 -7.00 19.74 -3.86
N THR A 62 -6.43 20.40 -2.85
CA THR A 62 -5.19 19.97 -2.22
C THR A 62 -5.18 20.34 -0.75
N GLN A 63 -4.58 19.49 0.09
CA GLN A 63 -4.48 19.67 1.54
C GLN A 63 -3.06 19.41 2.04
N PRO A 64 -2.53 20.26 2.93
CA PRO A 64 -1.29 19.95 3.63
C PRO A 64 -1.51 18.74 4.55
N VAL A 65 -0.47 17.90 4.67
CA VAL A 65 -0.38 16.83 5.66
C VAL A 65 0.78 17.14 6.62
N GLY A 66 1.52 16.15 7.12
CA GLY A 66 2.77 16.42 7.85
C GLY A 66 3.91 16.87 6.92
N SER A 67 5.14 16.63 7.30
CA SER A 67 6.33 16.91 6.47
C SER A 67 6.85 15.68 5.74
N GLN A 68 6.45 14.48 6.19
CA GLN A 68 6.84 13.19 5.62
C GLN A 68 5.61 12.29 5.50
N ALA A 69 5.43 11.70 4.32
CA ALA A 69 4.42 10.70 4.05
C ALA A 69 4.99 9.68 3.05
N TYR A 70 4.98 8.42 3.44
CA TYR A 70 5.52 7.29 2.66
C TYR A 70 4.44 6.30 2.23
N GLY A 71 3.46 6.03 3.12
CA GLY A 71 2.29 5.23 2.78
C GLY A 71 1.43 5.91 1.70
N GLY A 72 0.84 5.11 0.82
CA GLY A 72 -0.08 5.63 -0.19
C GLY A 72 -1.42 6.09 0.40
N PRO A 73 -2.15 7.00 -0.25
CA PRO A 73 -3.53 7.30 0.11
C PRO A 73 -4.43 6.09 -0.19
N VAL A 74 -5.51 5.93 0.56
CA VAL A 74 -6.61 5.02 0.21
C VAL A 74 -7.93 5.76 0.26
N VAL A 75 -8.86 5.38 -0.62
CA VAL A 75 -10.14 6.08 -0.78
C VAL A 75 -11.29 5.09 -0.65
N ALA A 76 -12.13 5.30 0.34
CA ALA A 76 -13.35 4.53 0.54
C ALA A 76 -14.40 5.35 1.29
N ASN A 77 -15.67 5.06 1.03
CA ASN A 77 -16.81 5.65 1.74
C ASN A 77 -16.78 7.18 1.78
N GLY A 78 -16.38 7.80 0.66
CA GLY A 78 -16.29 9.25 0.51
C GLY A 78 -15.17 9.92 1.32
N LYS A 79 -14.18 9.17 1.80
CA LYS A 79 -13.02 9.71 2.54
C LYS A 79 -11.70 9.24 1.94
N VAL A 80 -10.68 10.06 2.11
CA VAL A 80 -9.28 9.74 1.81
C VAL A 80 -8.52 9.61 3.12
N TYR A 81 -7.82 8.50 3.30
CA TYR A 81 -7.01 8.23 4.49
C TYR A 81 -5.53 8.25 4.14
N VAL A 82 -4.72 8.90 4.96
CA VAL A 82 -3.26 9.02 4.76
C VAL A 82 -2.51 8.90 6.08
N GLY A 83 -1.37 8.20 6.04
CA GLY A 83 -0.40 8.17 7.13
C GLY A 83 0.66 9.27 6.94
N THR A 84 1.08 9.92 8.02
CA THR A 84 2.07 11.00 8.03
C THR A 84 2.64 11.23 9.43
N ASN A 85 3.40 12.31 9.63
CA ASN A 85 3.85 12.81 10.93
C ASN A 85 3.06 14.06 11.38
N ASN A 86 3.31 14.52 12.60
CA ASN A 86 2.61 15.67 13.22
C ASN A 86 3.25 17.04 12.93
N GLU A 87 4.11 17.19 11.92
CA GLU A 87 4.68 18.52 11.61
C GLU A 87 3.67 19.49 10.98
N GLY A 88 2.55 18.97 10.47
CA GLY A 88 1.38 19.75 10.07
C GLY A 88 0.31 19.80 11.17
N VAL A 89 0.64 20.28 12.37
CA VAL A 89 -0.21 20.26 13.56
C VAL A 89 -1.61 20.82 13.28
N ARG A 90 -2.64 20.01 13.40
CA ARG A 90 -4.06 20.40 13.25
C ARG A 90 -4.74 20.63 14.58
N ASN A 91 -4.43 19.84 15.60
CA ASN A 91 -4.89 20.05 16.96
C ASN A 91 -3.70 20.49 17.83
N PRO A 92 -3.72 21.72 18.40
CA PRO A 92 -2.62 22.25 19.20
C PRO A 92 -2.40 21.51 20.54
N ALA A 93 -3.28 20.59 20.92
CA ALA A 93 -3.06 19.71 22.06
C ALA A 93 -1.93 18.70 21.80
N TYR A 94 -1.66 18.35 20.54
CA TYR A 94 -0.61 17.40 20.13
C TYR A 94 0.62 18.17 19.63
N GLN A 95 1.71 18.07 20.35
CA GLN A 95 2.94 18.78 20.05
C GLN A 95 4.11 17.83 19.91
N GLY A 96 5.01 18.13 18.98
CA GLY A 96 6.24 17.38 18.76
C GLY A 96 6.13 16.31 17.68
N ASP A 97 7.17 15.49 17.60
CA ASP A 97 7.25 14.39 16.64
C ASP A 97 6.30 13.26 17.06
N MET A 98 5.33 12.96 16.23
CA MET A 98 4.30 11.94 16.45
C MET A 98 3.93 11.30 15.10
N GLY A 99 3.46 10.05 15.14
CA GLY A 99 2.78 9.44 14.00
C GLY A 99 1.32 9.89 13.92
N VAL A 100 0.82 10.09 12.70
CA VAL A 100 -0.56 10.55 12.49
C VAL A 100 -1.20 9.80 11.32
N VAL A 101 -2.45 9.40 11.50
CA VAL A 101 -3.35 9.04 10.39
C VAL A 101 -4.40 10.13 10.28
N MET A 102 -4.65 10.63 9.08
CA MET A 102 -5.63 11.68 8.79
C MET A 102 -6.71 11.16 7.83
N ALA A 103 -7.94 11.60 8.02
CA ALA A 103 -9.04 11.42 7.09
C ALA A 103 -9.51 12.77 6.53
N PHE A 104 -9.77 12.80 5.23
CA PHE A 104 -10.29 13.96 4.50
C PHE A 104 -11.55 13.55 3.73
N ASP A 105 -12.49 14.46 3.56
CA ASP A 105 -13.61 14.29 2.64
C ASP A 105 -13.08 14.19 1.20
N ALA A 106 -13.42 13.13 0.49
CA ALA A 106 -12.88 12.86 -0.84
C ALA A 106 -13.33 13.88 -1.89
N ALA A 107 -14.53 14.44 -1.77
CA ALA A 107 -15.06 15.38 -2.74
C ALA A 107 -14.55 16.81 -2.54
N THR A 108 -14.34 17.23 -1.28
CA THR A 108 -14.02 18.63 -0.92
C THR A 108 -12.60 18.84 -0.42
N GLY A 109 -11.95 17.76 0.05
CA GLY A 109 -10.67 17.84 0.73
C GLY A 109 -10.76 18.37 2.17
N GLU A 110 -11.97 18.59 2.71
CA GLU A 110 -12.12 19.03 4.08
C GLU A 110 -11.57 17.99 5.06
N PHE A 111 -10.82 18.47 6.06
CA PHE A 111 -10.30 17.61 7.13
C PHE A 111 -11.46 17.07 7.97
N VAL A 112 -11.48 15.72 8.20
CA VAL A 112 -12.53 15.06 8.97
C VAL A 112 -12.03 14.74 10.37
N TRP A 113 -10.97 13.94 10.50
CA TRP A 113 -10.38 13.56 11.79
C TRP A 113 -8.91 13.15 11.65
N GLN A 114 -8.23 13.06 12.78
CA GLN A 114 -6.89 12.49 12.90
C GLN A 114 -6.79 11.54 14.09
N MET A 115 -5.93 10.50 13.96
CA MET A 115 -5.45 9.67 15.07
C MET A 115 -3.96 9.93 15.25
N VAL A 116 -3.54 10.18 16.49
CA VAL A 116 -2.17 10.58 16.84
C VAL A 116 -1.52 9.52 17.71
N HIS A 117 -0.26 9.18 17.42
CA HIS A 117 0.55 8.20 18.16
C HIS A 117 1.87 8.82 18.60
N GLU A 118 2.20 8.67 19.87
CA GLU A 118 3.51 9.09 20.40
C GLU A 118 4.64 8.31 19.73
N LYS A 119 5.86 8.86 19.80
CA LYS A 119 7.06 8.15 19.37
C LYS A 119 7.49 7.13 20.39
N LEU A 120 8.06 6.01 19.93
CA LEU A 120 8.68 5.02 20.81
C LEU A 120 9.90 5.62 21.52
N SER A 121 10.03 5.34 22.81
CA SER A 121 11.14 5.86 23.65
C SER A 121 12.52 5.33 23.22
N ALA A 122 12.57 4.20 22.50
CA ALA A 122 13.81 3.66 21.95
C ALA A 122 14.41 4.55 20.82
N GLY A 123 13.61 5.48 20.27
CA GLY A 123 14.05 6.41 19.26
C GLY A 123 14.35 5.74 17.91
N ARG A 124 15.38 6.23 17.21
CA ARG A 124 15.67 5.90 15.81
C ARG A 124 15.70 4.41 15.48
N VAL A 125 16.17 3.58 16.39
CA VAL A 125 16.30 2.15 16.15
C VAL A 125 14.98 1.42 15.90
N ASN A 126 13.88 1.90 16.52
CA ASN A 126 12.56 1.29 16.37
C ASN A 126 11.50 2.24 15.78
N ASP A 127 11.76 3.55 15.82
CA ASP A 127 10.81 4.56 15.37
C ASP A 127 11.57 5.80 14.88
N TRP A 128 11.94 5.79 13.62
CA TRP A 128 12.76 6.82 13.01
C TRP A 128 12.16 8.22 13.18
N PRO A 129 12.96 9.22 13.58
CA PRO A 129 12.48 10.59 13.77
C PRO A 129 11.78 11.15 12.53
N LEU A 130 10.66 11.81 12.75
CA LEU A 130 9.85 12.51 11.74
C LEU A 130 9.22 11.63 10.65
N GLN A 131 9.29 10.30 10.72
CA GLN A 131 8.69 9.44 9.71
C GLN A 131 7.16 9.28 9.90
N GLY A 132 6.71 9.18 11.13
CA GLY A 132 5.29 9.02 11.46
C GLY A 132 4.72 7.66 11.07
N VAL A 133 3.45 7.61 10.66
CA VAL A 133 2.78 6.39 10.20
C VAL A 133 3.08 6.17 8.73
N CYS A 134 3.82 5.10 8.41
CA CYS A 134 4.21 4.72 7.05
C CYS A 134 3.33 3.62 6.44
N SER A 135 2.50 2.98 7.24
CA SER A 135 1.52 1.98 6.79
C SER A 135 0.43 2.64 5.93
N THR A 136 0.09 1.99 4.82
CA THR A 136 -1.12 2.31 4.07
C THR A 136 -2.31 1.59 4.72
N ALA A 137 -3.39 2.30 5.00
CA ALA A 137 -4.55 1.71 5.65
C ALA A 137 -5.29 0.70 4.77
N PHE A 138 -5.96 -0.26 5.40
CA PHE A 138 -7.01 -1.07 4.81
C PHE A 138 -8.36 -0.55 5.29
N VAL A 139 -9.33 -0.37 4.40
CA VAL A 139 -10.67 0.13 4.73
C VAL A 139 -11.72 -0.84 4.20
N ASP A 140 -12.66 -1.23 5.05
CA ASP A 140 -13.83 -2.05 4.69
C ASP A 140 -15.05 -1.58 5.52
N GLY A 141 -16.05 -1.03 4.84
CA GLY A 141 -17.21 -0.47 5.50
C GLY A 141 -16.85 0.69 6.42
N ASP A 142 -17.21 0.56 7.69
CA ASP A 142 -16.99 1.57 8.72
C ASP A 142 -15.71 1.32 9.54
N ARG A 143 -14.80 0.47 9.07
CA ARG A 143 -13.55 0.12 9.76
C ARG A 143 -12.32 0.47 8.94
N VAL A 144 -11.30 0.95 9.66
CA VAL A 144 -9.99 1.32 9.12
C VAL A 144 -8.91 0.62 9.92
N TRP A 145 -8.07 -0.19 9.26
CA TRP A 145 -6.95 -0.88 9.90
C TRP A 145 -5.62 -0.38 9.36
N TYR A 146 -4.65 -0.21 10.21
CA TYR A 146 -3.27 0.14 9.86
C TYR A 146 -2.30 -0.30 10.96
N VAL A 147 -1.00 -0.21 10.66
CA VAL A 147 0.07 -0.38 11.66
C VAL A 147 0.60 0.99 12.03
N SER A 148 0.59 1.33 13.32
CA SER A 148 1.12 2.60 13.82
C SER A 148 2.65 2.58 13.89
N ASN A 149 3.28 3.76 14.02
CA ASN A 149 4.71 3.87 14.29
C ASN A 149 5.15 3.21 15.61
N GLN A 150 4.21 2.95 16.52
CA GLN A 150 4.45 2.21 17.76
C GLN A 150 4.44 0.69 17.58
N ALA A 151 4.33 0.18 16.35
CA ALA A 151 4.13 -1.23 16.03
C ALA A 151 2.84 -1.82 16.63
N HIS A 152 1.79 -1.01 16.75
CA HIS A 152 0.46 -1.50 17.07
C HIS A 152 -0.34 -1.70 15.79
N VAL A 153 -1.05 -2.82 15.69
CA VAL A 153 -2.13 -2.99 14.71
C VAL A 153 -3.38 -2.33 15.29
N ILE A 154 -3.91 -1.35 14.59
CA ILE A 154 -5.03 -0.52 15.07
C ILE A 154 -6.25 -0.75 14.17
N CYS A 155 -7.42 -0.86 14.79
CA CYS A 155 -8.71 -0.76 14.11
C CYS A 155 -9.42 0.50 14.59
N LEU A 156 -9.81 1.38 13.66
CA LEU A 156 -10.59 2.58 13.94
C LEU A 156 -12.01 2.49 13.39
N ASP A 157 -12.93 3.25 13.98
CA ASP A 157 -14.16 3.67 13.30
C ASP A 157 -13.83 4.71 12.22
N ALA A 158 -14.38 4.53 11.01
CA ALA A 158 -14.12 5.39 9.87
C ALA A 158 -14.66 6.84 10.03
N ASN A 159 -15.51 7.09 11.03
CA ASN A 159 -16.06 8.41 11.33
C ASN A 159 -15.33 9.12 12.49
N GLY A 160 -14.38 8.44 13.14
CA GLY A 160 -13.74 8.93 14.35
C GLY A 160 -14.74 9.20 15.47
N LEU A 161 -14.41 10.04 16.43
CA LEU A 161 -15.27 10.36 17.57
C LEU A 161 -16.49 11.24 17.22
N ALA A 162 -16.70 11.60 15.96
CA ALA A 162 -17.83 12.45 15.56
C ALA A 162 -19.21 11.81 15.78
N ASN A 163 -19.31 10.47 15.76
CA ASN A 163 -20.52 9.69 16.04
C ASN A 163 -20.57 9.13 17.48
N GLY A 164 -19.55 9.37 18.30
CA GLY A 164 -19.39 8.87 19.66
C GLY A 164 -18.14 7.99 19.76
N ASN A 165 -17.87 7.44 20.94
CA ASN A 165 -16.82 6.46 21.15
C ASN A 165 -17.47 5.08 21.02
N ASP A 166 -17.09 4.34 19.99
CA ASP A 166 -17.60 3.02 19.67
C ASP A 166 -16.60 1.92 20.06
N GLY A 167 -17.11 0.72 20.32
CA GLY A 167 -16.28 -0.43 20.66
C GLY A 167 -15.87 -0.51 22.13
N PRO A 168 -15.00 -1.48 22.48
CA PRO A 168 -14.56 -1.72 23.86
C PRO A 168 -13.39 -0.84 24.30
N PHE A 169 -12.64 -0.23 23.38
CA PHE A 169 -11.52 0.67 23.70
C PHE A 169 -12.06 2.02 24.16
N THR A 170 -11.54 2.60 25.22
CA THR A 170 -12.03 3.85 25.81
C THR A 170 -10.90 4.74 26.35
N ASP A 171 -9.67 4.49 25.94
CA ASP A 171 -8.47 5.22 26.38
C ASP A 171 -7.76 5.89 25.20
N GLU A 172 -8.56 6.55 24.34
CA GLU A 172 -8.06 7.29 23.20
C GLU A 172 -7.18 8.47 23.66
N PRO A 173 -6.12 8.81 22.89
CA PRO A 173 -5.27 9.94 23.22
C PRO A 173 -6.01 11.28 23.14
N GLY A 174 -7.18 11.34 22.49
CA GLY A 174 -8.01 12.53 22.31
C GLY A 174 -9.49 12.33 22.61
N THR A 175 -10.21 13.41 22.76
CA THR A 175 -11.67 13.40 23.03
C THR A 175 -12.44 14.40 22.16
N ASP A 176 -11.77 15.06 21.22
CA ASP A 176 -12.41 15.98 20.30
C ASP A 176 -13.17 15.19 19.21
N PRO A 177 -14.31 15.66 18.71
CA PRO A 177 -15.01 15.05 17.59
C PRO A 177 -14.17 14.88 16.31
N THR A 178 -13.04 15.58 16.21
CA THR A 178 -12.06 15.46 15.13
C THR A 178 -10.87 14.53 15.46
N ASP A 179 -10.92 13.84 16.58
CA ASP A 179 -9.98 12.75 16.90
C ASP A 179 -10.51 11.40 16.39
N GLY A 180 -9.60 10.47 16.14
CA GLY A 180 -9.96 9.10 15.74
C GLY A 180 -10.56 8.31 16.90
N ASP A 181 -11.33 7.27 16.58
CA ASP A 181 -12.00 6.37 17.51
C ASP A 181 -11.43 4.97 17.37
N ILE A 182 -10.76 4.45 18.40
CA ILE A 182 -10.11 3.14 18.41
C ILE A 182 -11.13 2.07 18.82
N ILE A 183 -11.38 1.12 17.94
CA ILE A 183 -12.20 -0.06 18.24
C ILE A 183 -11.39 -1.10 19.02
N TRP A 184 -10.17 -1.38 18.55
CA TRP A 184 -9.20 -2.24 19.24
C TRP A 184 -7.76 -1.90 18.79
N SER A 185 -6.81 -2.30 19.62
CA SER A 185 -5.37 -2.14 19.40
C SER A 185 -4.64 -3.40 19.83
N TYR A 186 -3.70 -3.90 19.02
CA TYR A 186 -2.83 -5.03 19.32
C TYR A 186 -1.36 -4.58 19.32
N ASP A 187 -0.71 -4.66 20.49
CA ASP A 187 0.68 -4.27 20.71
C ASP A 187 1.64 -5.40 20.32
N MET A 188 2.26 -5.34 19.13
CA MET A 188 3.19 -6.37 18.69
C MET A 188 4.49 -6.41 19.48
N ILE A 189 4.92 -5.30 20.07
CA ILE A 189 6.13 -5.25 20.91
C ILE A 189 5.82 -5.92 22.26
N GLY A 190 4.75 -5.51 22.90
CA GLY A 190 4.39 -6.00 24.24
C GLY A 190 3.93 -7.46 24.27
N GLU A 191 3.24 -7.92 23.23
CA GLU A 191 2.65 -9.26 23.18
C GLU A 191 3.56 -10.30 22.52
N LEU A 192 4.43 -9.88 21.56
CA LEU A 192 5.20 -10.81 20.73
C LEU A 192 6.72 -10.58 20.80
N ASP A 193 7.17 -9.65 21.65
CA ASP A 193 8.60 -9.28 21.77
C ASP A 193 9.22 -8.84 20.44
N VAL A 194 8.43 -8.25 19.56
CA VAL A 194 8.89 -7.76 18.25
C VAL A 194 9.86 -6.60 18.43
N PHE A 195 10.92 -6.59 17.64
CA PHE A 195 11.89 -5.50 17.56
C PHE A 195 11.84 -4.87 16.15
N PRO A 196 10.99 -3.86 15.93
CA PRO A 196 10.89 -3.22 14.62
C PRO A 196 12.21 -2.57 14.24
N HIS A 197 12.73 -2.87 13.06
CA HIS A 197 13.93 -2.21 12.57
C HIS A 197 13.57 -0.86 11.98
N ASN A 198 14.08 0.21 12.55
CA ASN A 198 13.85 1.62 12.17
C ASN A 198 12.40 2.08 12.26
N LEU A 199 11.43 1.33 11.77
CA LEU A 199 9.99 1.62 11.85
C LEU A 199 9.16 0.35 11.64
N ALA A 200 7.89 0.43 12.06
CA ALA A 200 6.85 -0.51 11.66
C ALA A 200 6.09 0.05 10.44
N THR A 201 6.08 -0.69 9.33
CA THR A 201 5.58 -0.20 8.03
C THR A 201 4.51 -1.10 7.40
N GLY A 202 4.24 -2.29 7.96
CA GLY A 202 3.31 -3.27 7.37
C GLY A 202 1.95 -2.66 7.03
N SER A 203 1.55 -2.71 5.76
CA SER A 203 0.20 -2.34 5.34
C SER A 203 -0.69 -3.58 5.41
N PRO A 204 -1.71 -3.60 6.29
CA PRO A 204 -2.49 -4.79 6.53
C PRO A 204 -3.27 -5.25 5.30
N LEU A 205 -3.60 -6.52 5.29
CA LEU A 205 -4.48 -7.17 4.32
C LEU A 205 -5.60 -7.89 5.06
N VAL A 206 -6.84 -7.61 4.71
CA VAL A 206 -7.98 -8.34 5.27
C VAL A 206 -8.58 -9.24 4.20
N VAL A 207 -8.75 -10.52 4.53
CA VAL A 207 -9.44 -11.49 3.70
C VAL A 207 -10.46 -12.24 4.56
N GLY A 208 -11.73 -12.11 4.23
CA GLY A 208 -12.81 -12.62 5.09
C GLY A 208 -12.80 -11.93 6.46
N ASP A 209 -12.64 -12.68 7.53
CA ASP A 209 -12.56 -12.18 8.90
C ASP A 209 -11.13 -12.13 9.46
N VAL A 210 -10.11 -12.40 8.63
CA VAL A 210 -8.72 -12.45 9.05
C VAL A 210 -7.95 -11.25 8.51
N LEU A 211 -7.21 -10.58 9.40
CA LEU A 211 -6.25 -9.52 9.07
C LEU A 211 -4.84 -10.09 9.13
N PHE A 212 -4.07 -9.88 8.08
CA PHE A 212 -2.65 -10.26 7.99
C PHE A 212 -1.78 -9.01 7.95
N THR A 213 -0.65 -9.04 8.67
CA THR A 213 0.38 -7.99 8.57
C THR A 213 1.76 -8.54 8.91
N VAL A 214 2.79 -7.88 8.37
CA VAL A 214 4.17 -8.09 8.82
C VAL A 214 4.43 -7.27 10.08
N THR A 215 5.36 -7.74 10.91
CA THR A 215 5.65 -7.12 12.21
C THR A 215 6.78 -6.08 12.16
N SER A 216 7.52 -6.02 11.05
CA SER A 216 8.75 -5.26 10.89
C SER A 216 9.90 -5.70 11.81
N ASN A 217 9.79 -6.90 12.44
CA ASN A 217 10.85 -7.46 13.25
C ASN A 217 12.16 -7.55 12.46
N GLY A 218 13.29 -7.20 13.07
CA GLY A 218 14.55 -7.11 12.35
C GLY A 218 15.77 -6.98 13.21
N VAL A 219 16.79 -6.31 12.67
CA VAL A 219 18.10 -6.13 13.26
C VAL A 219 18.19 -4.84 14.11
N ASP A 220 19.26 -4.70 14.90
CA ASP A 220 19.54 -3.46 15.64
C ASP A 220 20.00 -2.33 14.69
N GLU A 221 20.14 -1.11 15.21
CA GLU A 221 20.56 0.07 14.43
C GLU A 221 21.91 -0.12 13.70
N GLY A 222 22.80 -0.90 14.29
CA GLY A 222 24.11 -1.19 13.71
C GLY A 222 24.11 -2.34 12.70
N HIS A 223 22.99 -3.00 12.48
CA HIS A 223 22.83 -4.22 11.66
C HIS A 223 23.76 -5.37 12.08
N VAL A 224 24.15 -5.43 13.36
CA VAL A 224 25.10 -6.42 13.87
C VAL A 224 24.50 -7.44 14.83
N ASN A 225 23.30 -7.18 15.33
CA ASN A 225 22.58 -8.10 16.22
C ASN A 225 21.12 -8.24 15.75
N ILE A 226 20.54 -9.40 16.09
CA ILE A 226 19.10 -9.67 15.96
C ILE A 226 18.54 -9.72 17.37
N PRO A 227 17.91 -8.63 17.87
CA PRO A 227 17.46 -8.57 19.27
C PRO A 227 16.40 -9.59 19.61
N SER A 228 15.48 -9.87 18.66
CA SER A 228 14.34 -10.76 18.85
C SER A 228 14.26 -11.82 17.74
N PRO A 229 15.20 -12.80 17.71
CA PRO A 229 15.30 -13.76 16.60
C PRO A 229 14.16 -14.79 16.57
N PHE A 230 13.37 -14.90 17.64
CA PHE A 230 12.26 -15.85 17.74
C PHE A 230 10.88 -15.17 17.62
N SER A 231 10.84 -13.85 17.47
CA SER A 231 9.61 -13.13 17.25
C SER A 231 9.10 -13.32 15.82
N PRO A 232 7.77 -13.33 15.62
CA PRO A 232 7.21 -13.56 14.30
C PRO A 232 7.53 -12.43 13.33
N HIS A 233 7.62 -12.76 12.04
CA HIS A 233 7.74 -11.77 10.97
C HIS A 233 6.39 -11.45 10.31
N VAL A 234 5.40 -12.34 10.41
CA VAL A 234 4.03 -12.14 9.98
C VAL A 234 3.04 -12.74 10.99
N ILE A 235 1.91 -12.08 11.15
CA ILE A 235 0.83 -12.50 12.06
C ILE A 235 -0.53 -12.43 11.37
N ALA A 236 -1.48 -13.20 11.90
CA ALA A 236 -2.89 -13.11 11.58
C ALA A 236 -3.71 -12.77 12.82
N LEU A 237 -4.61 -11.81 12.68
CA LEU A 237 -5.54 -11.38 13.74
C LEU A 237 -6.98 -11.55 13.26
N ASP A 238 -7.90 -11.80 14.19
CA ASP A 238 -9.32 -11.59 13.92
C ASP A 238 -9.58 -10.09 13.69
N LYS A 239 -10.09 -9.73 12.51
CA LYS A 239 -10.26 -8.32 12.11
C LYS A 239 -11.23 -7.55 13.02
N ASN A 240 -12.18 -8.24 13.68
CA ASN A 240 -13.22 -7.61 14.49
C ASN A 240 -12.78 -7.39 15.94
N THR A 241 -11.90 -8.25 16.46
CA THR A 241 -11.51 -8.27 17.87
C THR A 241 -10.05 -7.93 18.12
N GLY A 242 -9.17 -8.07 17.11
CA GLY A 242 -7.73 -7.96 17.27
C GLY A 242 -7.10 -9.17 17.96
N GLU A 243 -7.84 -10.29 18.17
CA GLU A 243 -7.30 -11.51 18.78
C GLU A 243 -6.28 -12.16 17.83
N LEU A 244 -5.12 -12.57 18.35
CA LEU A 244 -4.10 -13.30 17.60
C LEU A 244 -4.62 -14.69 17.24
N LEU A 245 -4.64 -15.01 15.94
CA LEU A 245 -5.06 -16.31 15.41
C LEU A 245 -3.88 -17.24 15.21
N TRP A 246 -2.81 -16.73 14.60
CA TRP A 246 -1.55 -17.43 14.43
C TRP A 246 -0.38 -16.46 14.18
N GLU A 247 0.83 -16.96 14.34
CA GLU A 247 2.09 -16.28 14.09
C GLU A 247 3.04 -17.19 13.28
N ASN A 248 3.91 -16.59 12.46
CA ASN A 248 4.93 -17.32 11.71
C ASN A 248 6.31 -16.73 11.95
N THR A 249 7.29 -17.60 12.27
CA THR A 249 8.66 -17.26 12.68
C THR A 249 9.73 -17.80 11.72
N ASP A 250 9.37 -18.18 10.49
CA ASP A 250 10.27 -18.87 9.55
C ASP A 250 11.52 -18.06 9.19
N VAL A 251 11.45 -16.72 9.17
CA VAL A 251 12.60 -15.84 8.91
C VAL A 251 13.69 -15.95 10.00
N GLY A 252 13.30 -15.93 11.27
CA GLY A 252 14.14 -16.20 12.42
C GLY A 252 15.48 -15.47 12.43
N GLU A 253 16.56 -16.23 12.69
CA GLU A 253 17.94 -15.73 12.70
C GLU A 253 18.50 -15.39 11.31
N GLY A 254 17.76 -15.64 10.23
CA GLY A 254 18.14 -15.30 8.85
C GLY A 254 17.99 -13.84 8.48
N VAL A 255 17.27 -13.06 9.27
CA VAL A 255 16.97 -11.66 8.98
C VAL A 255 18.23 -10.80 8.84
N LEU A 256 18.26 -9.94 7.80
CA LEU A 256 19.35 -8.99 7.53
C LEU A 256 18.91 -7.53 7.73
N HIS A 257 17.60 -7.30 7.75
CA HIS A 257 16.98 -5.99 7.89
C HIS A 257 15.61 -6.15 8.57
N GLY A 258 14.73 -5.16 8.53
CA GLY A 258 13.34 -5.30 8.95
C GLY A 258 12.45 -5.89 7.84
N SER A 259 11.39 -6.59 8.21
CA SER A 259 10.37 -7.03 7.26
C SER A 259 9.39 -5.87 6.98
N TRP A 260 9.66 -5.10 5.92
CA TRP A 260 8.89 -3.90 5.55
C TRP A 260 7.93 -4.12 4.39
N THR A 261 7.78 -5.34 3.93
CA THR A 261 6.91 -5.71 2.83
C THR A 261 5.46 -5.79 3.29
N ASN A 262 4.55 -6.03 2.32
CA ASN A 262 3.15 -6.24 2.64
C ASN A 262 2.74 -7.65 2.20
N PRO A 263 1.86 -8.35 2.94
CA PRO A 263 1.37 -9.65 2.52
C PRO A 263 0.49 -9.51 1.27
N ALA A 264 0.62 -10.46 0.35
CA ALA A 264 -0.24 -10.63 -0.82
C ALA A 264 -1.06 -11.93 -0.68
N TYR A 265 -2.31 -11.91 -1.15
CA TYR A 265 -3.17 -13.09 -1.10
C TYR A 265 -3.71 -13.43 -2.49
N GLY A 266 -3.75 -14.73 -2.79
CA GLY A 266 -4.35 -15.26 -4.01
C GLY A 266 -4.82 -16.70 -3.86
N VAL A 267 -5.64 -17.15 -4.81
CA VAL A 267 -6.06 -18.55 -4.93
C VAL A 267 -5.42 -19.11 -6.20
N ILE A 268 -4.40 -19.92 -6.03
CA ILE A 268 -3.58 -20.48 -7.11
C ILE A 268 -3.94 -21.96 -7.27
N GLN A 269 -4.47 -22.32 -8.43
CA GLN A 269 -4.98 -23.67 -8.74
C GLN A 269 -5.92 -24.25 -7.67
N GLY A 270 -6.76 -23.37 -7.09
CA GLY A 270 -7.73 -23.75 -6.06
C GLY A 270 -7.18 -23.82 -4.63
N ARG A 271 -5.90 -23.49 -4.41
CA ARG A 271 -5.26 -23.39 -3.09
C ARG A 271 -5.08 -21.92 -2.70
N ALA A 272 -5.65 -21.53 -1.58
CA ALA A 272 -5.42 -20.21 -1.00
C ALA A 272 -3.95 -20.10 -0.52
N GLN A 273 -3.32 -18.97 -0.79
CA GLN A 273 -1.93 -18.70 -0.42
C GLN A 273 -1.79 -17.26 0.08
N LEU A 274 -1.11 -17.11 1.19
CA LEU A 274 -0.61 -15.82 1.69
C LEU A 274 0.88 -15.76 1.37
N VAL A 275 1.27 -14.87 0.45
CA VAL A 275 2.67 -14.71 0.04
C VAL A 275 3.27 -13.53 0.78
N VAL A 276 4.38 -13.78 1.47
CA VAL A 276 5.12 -12.77 2.23
C VAL A 276 6.59 -12.81 1.87
N ALA A 277 7.25 -11.67 1.96
CA ALA A 277 8.67 -11.55 1.71
C ALA A 277 9.42 -11.33 3.02
N GLY A 278 10.49 -12.09 3.21
CA GLY A 278 11.31 -12.04 4.42
C GLY A 278 12.44 -11.02 4.34
N GLY A 279 12.82 -10.48 5.50
CA GLY A 279 14.05 -9.67 5.66
C GLY A 279 15.34 -10.47 5.48
N ASP A 280 15.26 -11.75 5.15
CA ASP A 280 16.34 -12.69 4.83
C ASP A 280 16.52 -12.93 3.33
N GLY A 281 15.69 -12.29 2.49
CA GLY A 281 15.73 -12.45 1.03
C GLY A 281 14.98 -13.68 0.51
N ILE A 282 14.10 -14.27 1.31
CA ILE A 282 13.30 -15.44 0.95
C ILE A 282 11.83 -15.03 0.78
N ILE A 283 11.17 -15.56 -0.23
CA ILE A 283 9.71 -15.50 -0.38
C ILE A 283 9.13 -16.74 0.28
N TYR A 284 8.14 -16.53 1.12
CA TYR A 284 7.36 -17.58 1.78
C TYR A 284 5.92 -17.54 1.29
N SER A 285 5.38 -18.69 0.95
CA SER A 285 3.95 -18.87 0.80
C SER A 285 3.42 -19.65 1.99
N LEU A 286 2.41 -19.08 2.65
CA LEU A 286 1.81 -19.65 3.85
C LEU A 286 0.36 -20.04 3.58
N ASP A 287 -0.11 -21.02 4.32
CA ASP A 287 -1.53 -21.31 4.44
C ASP A 287 -2.19 -20.16 5.24
N PRO A 288 -3.16 -19.43 4.67
CA PRO A 288 -3.75 -18.28 5.36
C PRO A 288 -4.59 -18.65 6.60
N GLU A 289 -5.02 -19.91 6.75
CA GLU A 289 -5.80 -20.35 7.91
C GLU A 289 -4.91 -20.74 9.10
N THR A 290 -3.69 -21.23 8.84
CA THR A 290 -2.82 -21.80 9.89
C THR A 290 -1.47 -21.13 10.04
N GLY A 291 -1.03 -20.33 9.05
CA GLY A 291 0.32 -19.76 9.01
C GLY A 291 1.42 -20.77 8.67
N GLU A 292 1.08 -22.03 8.38
CA GLU A 292 2.06 -23.05 8.01
C GLU A 292 2.64 -22.78 6.62
N GLN A 293 3.96 -22.98 6.48
CA GLN A 293 4.65 -22.80 5.21
C GLN A 293 4.19 -23.82 4.16
N LEU A 294 3.77 -23.33 3.00
CA LEU A 294 3.39 -24.14 1.85
C LEU A 294 4.57 -24.39 0.93
N TRP A 295 5.29 -23.30 0.62
CA TRP A 295 6.55 -23.34 -0.12
C TRP A 295 7.39 -22.10 0.21
N GLN A 296 8.68 -22.17 -0.11
CA GLN A 296 9.62 -21.05 -0.05
C GLN A 296 10.47 -20.99 -1.32
N PHE A 297 10.97 -19.78 -1.63
CA PHE A 297 11.93 -19.54 -2.71
C PHE A 297 13.00 -18.56 -2.23
N ASP A 298 14.27 -18.98 -2.21
CA ASP A 298 15.42 -18.12 -1.90
C ASP A 298 15.76 -17.25 -3.12
N CYS A 299 15.59 -15.93 -2.98
CA CYS A 299 15.88 -14.96 -4.02
C CYS A 299 17.35 -14.53 -4.06
N ASN A 300 18.21 -15.13 -3.23
CA ASN A 300 19.63 -14.84 -3.23
C ASN A 300 20.40 -15.72 -4.22
N PRO A 301 21.51 -15.23 -4.82
CA PRO A 301 22.45 -16.06 -5.54
C PRO A 301 23.03 -17.17 -4.65
N GLU A 302 23.35 -18.34 -5.24
CA GLU A 302 23.91 -19.50 -4.51
C GLU A 302 25.22 -19.19 -3.75
N ASP A 303 26.01 -18.26 -4.26
CA ASP A 303 27.28 -17.84 -3.67
C ASP A 303 27.12 -16.64 -2.71
N ALA A 304 25.88 -16.22 -2.43
CA ALA A 304 25.63 -15.12 -1.51
C ALA A 304 25.97 -15.51 -0.07
N GLU A 305 26.74 -14.65 0.59
CA GLU A 305 27.17 -14.83 1.97
C GLU A 305 26.27 -14.04 2.92
N TRP A 306 25.72 -14.73 3.92
CA TRP A 306 24.99 -14.09 5.01
C TRP A 306 25.98 -13.61 6.09
N ILE A 307 26.14 -12.30 6.20
CA ILE A 307 26.98 -11.66 7.23
C ILE A 307 26.25 -10.38 7.68
N LEU A 308 25.92 -10.31 8.96
CA LEU A 308 25.38 -9.08 9.54
C LEU A 308 26.43 -7.95 9.51
N GLY A 309 25.94 -6.69 9.53
CA GLY A 309 26.81 -5.51 9.52
C GLY A 309 27.21 -5.04 8.12
N GLY A 310 26.43 -5.38 7.09
CA GLY A 310 26.59 -4.87 5.72
C GLY A 310 27.84 -5.35 5.00
N ARG A 311 28.39 -6.52 5.37
CA ARG A 311 29.57 -7.13 4.75
C ARG A 311 29.25 -8.37 3.92
N GLY A 312 28.06 -8.90 4.06
CA GLY A 312 27.56 -10.02 3.28
C GLY A 312 27.07 -9.59 1.90
N THR A 313 26.78 -10.57 1.06
CA THR A 313 26.27 -10.39 -0.29
C THR A 313 24.82 -10.86 -0.42
N ARG A 314 24.22 -11.43 0.65
CA ARG A 314 22.78 -11.74 0.66
C ARG A 314 21.97 -10.46 0.64
N ASN A 315 20.83 -10.54 -0.03
CA ASN A 315 19.85 -9.48 -0.13
C ASN A 315 18.75 -9.67 0.92
N ASN A 316 18.03 -8.62 1.20
CA ASN A 316 16.72 -8.63 1.83
C ASN A 316 15.66 -8.19 0.81
N ILE A 317 14.39 -8.41 1.12
CA ILE A 317 13.30 -8.01 0.26
C ILE A 317 12.54 -6.87 0.97
N LEU A 318 12.48 -5.72 0.31
CA LEU A 318 11.70 -4.55 0.76
C LEU A 318 10.49 -4.30 -0.15
N ALA A 319 10.49 -4.87 -1.37
CA ALA A 319 9.38 -4.80 -2.31
C ALA A 319 8.26 -5.75 -1.92
N THR A 320 7.02 -5.32 -2.11
CA THR A 320 5.85 -6.18 -1.89
C THR A 320 5.70 -7.17 -3.06
N PRO A 321 5.55 -8.49 -2.79
CA PRO A 321 5.31 -9.46 -3.83
C PRO A 321 3.93 -9.27 -4.48
N VAL A 322 3.84 -9.53 -5.76
CA VAL A 322 2.59 -9.46 -6.54
C VAL A 322 2.21 -10.85 -7.02
N ILE A 323 0.97 -11.27 -6.79
CA ILE A 323 0.42 -12.49 -7.35
C ILE A 323 -0.34 -12.13 -8.62
N TRP A 324 0.07 -12.71 -9.74
CA TRP A 324 -0.62 -12.58 -11.02
C TRP A 324 -0.66 -13.92 -11.75
N GLU A 325 -1.85 -14.40 -12.09
CA GLU A 325 -2.09 -15.78 -12.53
C GLU A 325 -1.51 -16.79 -11.50
N ASP A 326 -0.75 -17.79 -11.95
CA ASP A 326 -0.13 -18.81 -11.11
C ASP A 326 1.32 -18.43 -10.70
N LYS A 327 1.67 -17.13 -10.71
CA LYS A 327 3.05 -16.67 -10.47
C LYS A 327 3.11 -15.60 -9.39
N VAL A 328 4.27 -15.52 -8.75
CA VAL A 328 4.67 -14.44 -7.85
C VAL A 328 5.79 -13.64 -8.51
N TYR A 329 5.65 -12.31 -8.49
CA TYR A 329 6.64 -11.38 -9.01
C TYR A 329 7.19 -10.54 -7.86
N VAL A 330 8.50 -10.44 -7.74
CA VAL A 330 9.14 -9.70 -6.64
C VAL A 330 10.48 -9.12 -7.05
N GLY A 331 10.71 -7.87 -6.63
CA GLY A 331 12.01 -7.22 -6.70
C GLY A 331 12.82 -7.43 -5.42
N VAL A 332 14.13 -7.57 -5.55
CA VAL A 332 15.04 -7.92 -4.46
C VAL A 332 16.29 -7.04 -4.53
N GLY A 333 16.86 -6.74 -3.39
CA GLY A 333 18.11 -6.00 -3.29
C GLY A 333 18.48 -5.75 -1.85
N GLN A 334 19.68 -5.23 -1.61
CA GLN A 334 20.07 -4.75 -0.28
C GLN A 334 19.30 -3.48 0.05
N ASP A 335 19.13 -3.18 1.33
CA ASP A 335 18.49 -1.95 1.76
C ASP A 335 19.25 -0.69 1.32
N PRO A 336 18.60 0.48 1.28
CA PRO A 336 19.21 1.72 0.79
C PRO A 336 20.45 2.18 1.57
N GLU A 337 20.61 1.76 2.83
CA GLU A 337 21.76 2.17 3.66
C GLU A 337 23.07 1.47 3.23
N HIS A 338 23.00 0.37 2.46
CA HIS A 338 24.16 -0.39 1.97
C HIS A 338 24.66 0.04 0.57
N GLY A 339 24.28 1.23 0.10
CA GLY A 339 24.74 1.76 -1.18
C GLY A 339 23.95 1.22 -2.38
N GLU A 340 24.35 1.56 -3.58
CA GLU A 340 23.75 1.04 -4.82
C GLU A 340 24.35 -0.34 -5.11
N ALA A 341 23.56 -1.38 -4.89
CA ALA A 341 23.92 -2.75 -5.22
C ALA A 341 23.09 -3.25 -6.41
N PRO A 342 23.59 -4.26 -7.15
CA PRO A 342 22.78 -4.99 -8.10
C PRO A 342 21.50 -5.49 -7.41
N GLY A 343 20.38 -5.39 -8.08
CA GLY A 343 19.11 -5.97 -7.66
C GLY A 343 18.81 -7.23 -8.44
N HIS A 344 17.73 -7.86 -8.05
CA HIS A 344 17.17 -8.99 -8.78
C HIS A 344 15.67 -8.79 -8.91
N PHE A 345 15.10 -9.30 -10.00
CA PHE A 345 13.65 -9.38 -10.15
C PHE A 345 13.29 -10.80 -10.61
N TYR A 346 12.36 -11.40 -9.90
CA TYR A 346 11.98 -12.80 -10.12
C TYR A 346 10.51 -12.92 -10.53
N ALA A 347 10.26 -13.86 -11.44
CA ALA A 347 8.96 -14.49 -11.64
C ALA A 347 9.06 -15.95 -11.16
N ILE A 348 8.24 -16.32 -10.20
CA ILE A 348 8.25 -17.61 -9.51
C ILE A 348 6.93 -18.32 -9.80
N ASP A 349 6.97 -19.58 -10.21
CA ASP A 349 5.78 -20.43 -10.31
C ASP A 349 5.31 -20.81 -8.90
N ALA A 350 4.12 -20.36 -8.52
CA ALA A 350 3.57 -20.51 -7.17
C ALA A 350 2.77 -21.81 -6.97
N THR A 351 2.88 -22.77 -7.90
CA THR A 351 2.13 -24.04 -7.84
C THR A 351 2.84 -25.14 -7.04
N GLY A 352 4.07 -24.88 -6.58
CA GLY A 352 4.94 -25.82 -5.90
C GLY A 352 4.61 -26.11 -4.44
N SER A 353 5.49 -26.87 -3.77
CA SER A 353 5.46 -27.15 -2.34
C SER A 353 6.86 -27.41 -1.79
N GLY A 354 7.11 -27.04 -0.53
CA GLY A 354 8.43 -27.13 0.10
C GLY A 354 9.41 -26.11 -0.46
N ASP A 355 10.71 -26.43 -0.50
CA ASP A 355 11.70 -25.56 -1.11
C ASP A 355 11.65 -25.69 -2.65
N VAL A 356 11.28 -24.60 -3.31
CA VAL A 356 11.10 -24.56 -4.77
C VAL A 356 12.18 -23.75 -5.49
N THR A 357 13.22 -23.32 -4.80
CA THR A 357 14.28 -22.43 -5.30
C THR A 357 14.86 -22.92 -6.64
N ASP A 358 15.24 -24.20 -6.73
CA ASP A 358 15.89 -24.76 -7.93
C ASP A 358 14.92 -25.15 -9.04
N THR A 359 13.60 -25.18 -8.76
CA THR A 359 12.64 -25.86 -9.66
C THR A 359 11.55 -24.96 -10.22
N HIS A 360 11.23 -23.84 -9.55
CA HIS A 360 10.07 -23.02 -9.89
C HIS A 360 10.42 -21.57 -10.31
N LYS A 361 11.68 -21.28 -10.57
CA LYS A 361 12.06 -20.01 -11.20
C LYS A 361 11.60 -20.01 -12.65
N VAL A 362 10.64 -19.16 -12.99
CA VAL A 362 10.18 -18.97 -14.38
C VAL A 362 11.22 -18.19 -15.16
N TRP A 363 11.60 -17.03 -14.63
CA TRP A 363 12.70 -16.20 -15.14
C TRP A 363 13.20 -15.25 -14.06
N SER A 364 14.38 -14.67 -14.26
CA SER A 364 14.92 -13.60 -13.43
C SER A 364 15.62 -12.54 -14.29
N ARG A 365 15.71 -11.32 -13.73
CA ARG A 365 16.59 -10.26 -14.20
C ARG A 365 17.53 -9.89 -13.05
N ASP A 366 18.80 -9.69 -13.36
CA ASP A 366 19.86 -9.47 -12.37
C ASP A 366 21.03 -8.67 -12.94
N GLY A 367 22.00 -8.36 -12.09
CA GLY A 367 23.25 -7.73 -12.48
C GLY A 367 23.09 -6.29 -12.93
N GLU A 368 23.68 -5.96 -14.08
CA GLU A 368 23.62 -4.62 -14.65
C GLU A 368 22.29 -4.31 -15.35
N ASP A 369 21.46 -5.36 -15.55
CA ASP A 369 20.17 -5.23 -16.25
C ASP A 369 19.04 -4.80 -15.31
N PHE A 370 19.17 -5.03 -13.99
CA PHE A 370 18.16 -4.65 -13.00
C PHE A 370 18.80 -4.27 -11.67
N TYR A 371 18.54 -3.04 -11.23
CA TYR A 371 19.02 -2.54 -9.94
C TYR A 371 18.04 -2.84 -8.82
N ARG A 372 18.49 -2.78 -7.56
CA ARG A 372 17.64 -2.98 -6.39
C ARG A 372 16.38 -2.11 -6.43
N THR A 373 15.33 -2.63 -5.83
CA THR A 373 14.03 -1.97 -5.82
C THR A 373 13.28 -2.19 -4.51
N MET A 374 12.44 -1.22 -4.15
CA MET A 374 11.39 -1.34 -3.14
C MET A 374 10.01 -1.27 -3.79
N SER A 375 9.99 -1.13 -5.11
CA SER A 375 8.77 -0.97 -5.90
C SER A 375 7.98 -2.28 -6.00
N THR A 376 6.66 -2.16 -5.97
CA THR A 376 5.70 -3.23 -6.23
C THR A 376 5.31 -3.20 -7.71
N ALA A 377 5.28 -4.34 -8.37
CA ALA A 377 4.97 -4.41 -9.80
C ALA A 377 3.51 -4.06 -10.11
N ALA A 378 3.28 -3.53 -11.31
CA ALA A 378 1.97 -3.39 -11.93
C ALA A 378 1.90 -4.26 -13.19
N ILE A 379 0.90 -5.12 -13.30
CA ILE A 379 0.75 -6.02 -14.46
C ILE A 379 -0.62 -5.79 -15.07
N ALA A 380 -0.65 -5.26 -16.28
CA ALA A 380 -1.86 -4.94 -17.02
C ALA A 380 -1.68 -5.25 -18.51
N ASP A 381 -2.71 -5.78 -19.15
CA ASP A 381 -2.77 -6.04 -20.60
C ASP A 381 -1.54 -6.78 -21.16
N GLY A 382 -0.97 -7.72 -20.37
CA GLY A 382 0.18 -8.52 -20.74
C GLY A 382 1.52 -7.78 -20.66
N VAL A 383 1.59 -6.64 -19.98
CA VAL A 383 2.83 -5.90 -19.72
C VAL A 383 3.02 -5.74 -18.22
N LEU A 384 4.22 -6.03 -17.76
CA LEU A 384 4.66 -5.83 -16.38
C LEU A 384 5.48 -4.53 -16.28
N TYR A 385 5.13 -3.67 -15.34
CA TYR A 385 5.85 -2.43 -15.04
C TYR A 385 6.48 -2.54 -13.67
N ILE A 386 7.77 -2.18 -13.56
CA ILE A 386 8.54 -2.18 -12.32
C ILE A 386 9.59 -1.08 -12.36
N SER A 387 9.79 -0.37 -11.25
CA SER A 387 10.85 0.63 -11.14
C SER A 387 11.97 0.15 -10.25
N SER A 388 13.19 0.62 -10.51
CA SER A 388 14.33 0.48 -9.61
C SER A 388 14.56 1.75 -8.79
N LEU A 389 15.24 1.61 -7.65
CA LEU A 389 15.58 2.76 -6.81
C LEU A 389 16.50 3.76 -7.56
N SER A 390 17.28 3.29 -8.54
CA SER A 390 18.14 4.12 -9.38
C SER A 390 17.37 4.96 -10.42
N GLY A 391 16.04 4.95 -10.42
CA GLY A 391 15.22 5.81 -11.28
C GLY A 391 14.78 5.22 -12.61
N PHE A 392 15.00 3.94 -12.85
CA PHE A 392 14.55 3.31 -14.09
C PHE A 392 13.17 2.67 -13.94
N LEU A 393 12.25 3.01 -14.83
CA LEU A 393 10.99 2.29 -15.02
C LEU A 393 11.14 1.35 -16.20
N HIS A 394 10.87 0.09 -15.97
CA HIS A 394 10.94 -0.96 -16.99
C HIS A 394 9.53 -1.48 -17.32
N ALA A 395 9.28 -1.71 -18.62
CA ALA A 395 8.16 -2.50 -19.10
C ALA A 395 8.69 -3.82 -19.66
N LEU A 396 8.14 -4.95 -19.15
CA LEU A 396 8.60 -6.29 -19.51
C LEU A 396 7.42 -7.17 -19.92
N ASP A 397 7.72 -8.22 -20.69
CA ASP A 397 6.80 -9.33 -20.85
C ASP A 397 6.76 -10.14 -19.55
N PRO A 398 5.59 -10.29 -18.88
CA PRO A 398 5.51 -10.99 -17.60
C PRO A 398 5.83 -12.49 -17.68
N ASN A 399 5.75 -13.10 -18.86
CA ASN A 399 6.01 -14.54 -19.04
C ASN A 399 7.48 -14.85 -19.32
N THR A 400 8.23 -13.92 -19.94
CA THR A 400 9.62 -14.14 -20.38
C THR A 400 10.61 -13.22 -19.69
N GLY A 401 10.13 -12.13 -19.09
CA GLY A 401 10.96 -11.07 -18.54
C GLY A 401 11.70 -10.25 -19.60
N GLU A 402 11.42 -10.40 -20.90
CA GLU A 402 12.01 -9.59 -21.94
C GLU A 402 11.58 -8.15 -21.82
N TYR A 403 12.54 -7.21 -21.96
CA TYR A 403 12.27 -5.77 -21.92
C TYR A 403 11.57 -5.33 -23.19
N HIS A 404 10.43 -4.66 -23.03
CA HIS A 404 9.83 -3.88 -24.12
C HIS A 404 10.49 -2.52 -24.23
N TRP A 405 10.62 -1.81 -23.08
CA TRP A 405 11.27 -0.51 -23.00
C TRP A 405 11.73 -0.19 -21.57
N THR A 406 12.58 0.82 -21.47
CA THR A 406 13.04 1.40 -20.20
C THR A 406 12.96 2.92 -20.31
N TYR A 407 12.42 3.57 -19.27
CA TYR A 407 12.36 5.02 -19.11
C TYR A 407 13.22 5.43 -17.90
N ASP A 408 14.04 6.46 -18.04
CA ASP A 408 14.88 7.02 -17.00
C ASP A 408 14.20 8.28 -16.44
N THR A 409 13.89 8.30 -15.15
CA THR A 409 13.31 9.46 -14.45
C THR A 409 14.36 10.48 -14.05
N PHE A 410 15.66 10.13 -14.13
CA PHE A 410 16.78 10.94 -13.66
C PHE A 410 16.81 11.25 -12.17
N ALA A 411 15.95 10.62 -11.37
CA ALA A 411 15.87 10.75 -9.91
C ALA A 411 15.57 9.39 -9.25
N ALA A 412 15.82 9.26 -7.97
CA ALA A 412 15.52 8.03 -7.25
C ALA A 412 14.01 7.79 -7.16
N VAL A 413 13.59 6.52 -7.31
CA VAL A 413 12.19 6.11 -7.22
C VAL A 413 11.97 5.20 -6.01
N TRP A 414 11.17 5.66 -5.08
CA TRP A 414 10.78 4.92 -3.86
C TRP A 414 9.40 4.28 -3.98
N GLY A 415 8.53 4.89 -4.78
CA GLY A 415 7.16 4.44 -5.04
C GLY A 415 7.07 3.31 -6.05
N SER A 416 5.86 2.96 -6.40
CA SER A 416 5.56 1.89 -7.35
C SER A 416 4.87 2.48 -8.59
N PRO A 417 5.08 1.92 -9.79
CA PRO A 417 4.27 2.27 -10.94
C PRO A 417 2.81 1.89 -10.68
N PHE A 418 1.89 2.73 -11.13
CA PHE A 418 0.46 2.50 -11.02
C PHE A 418 -0.18 2.58 -12.41
N VAL A 419 -1.01 1.59 -12.75
CA VAL A 419 -1.67 1.55 -14.06
C VAL A 419 -3.16 1.82 -13.91
N ALA A 420 -3.64 2.85 -14.58
CA ALA A 420 -5.06 3.18 -14.70
C ALA A 420 -5.35 3.88 -16.03
N ASP A 421 -6.52 3.68 -16.60
CA ASP A 421 -7.02 4.38 -17.80
C ASP A 421 -6.02 4.34 -18.98
N GLY A 422 -5.35 3.18 -19.18
CA GLY A 422 -4.35 3.00 -20.25
C GLY A 422 -3.05 3.81 -20.05
N LYS A 423 -2.77 4.24 -18.83
CA LYS A 423 -1.59 5.05 -18.47
C LYS A 423 -0.82 4.42 -17.33
N VAL A 424 0.50 4.64 -17.31
CA VAL A 424 1.39 4.30 -16.21
C VAL A 424 1.80 5.60 -15.53
N PHE A 425 1.61 5.68 -14.21
CA PHE A 425 1.99 6.81 -13.38
C PHE A 425 3.14 6.39 -12.47
N LEU A 426 4.21 7.19 -12.40
CA LEU A 426 5.35 6.96 -11.52
C LEU A 426 5.86 8.28 -10.97
N GLY A 427 5.93 8.39 -9.63
CA GLY A 427 6.53 9.53 -8.95
C GLY A 427 7.97 9.26 -8.54
N ASP A 428 8.77 10.31 -8.43
CA ASP A 428 10.17 10.27 -8.03
C ASP A 428 10.54 11.21 -6.87
N GLU A 429 11.82 11.19 -6.47
CA GLU A 429 12.33 11.97 -5.35
C GLU A 429 12.45 13.47 -5.65
N ASP A 430 12.63 13.87 -6.90
CA ASP A 430 12.67 15.27 -7.32
C ASP A 430 11.26 15.88 -7.42
N GLY A 431 10.23 15.05 -7.27
CA GLY A 431 8.82 15.44 -7.24
C GLY A 431 8.17 15.43 -8.61
N ASP A 432 8.80 14.83 -9.60
CA ASP A 432 8.21 14.63 -10.89
C ASP A 432 7.31 13.39 -10.92
N ILE A 433 6.19 13.49 -11.62
CA ILE A 433 5.33 12.34 -11.95
C ILE A 433 5.38 12.15 -13.46
N ALA A 434 6.00 11.05 -13.86
CA ALA A 434 5.97 10.61 -15.24
C ALA A 434 4.62 9.93 -15.53
N VAL A 435 3.98 10.35 -16.63
CA VAL A 435 2.75 9.76 -17.17
C VAL A 435 3.09 9.18 -18.54
N LEU A 436 3.08 7.84 -18.63
CA LEU A 436 3.39 7.14 -19.87
C LEU A 436 2.16 6.38 -20.36
N ARG A 437 2.08 6.15 -21.66
CA ARG A 437 1.07 5.25 -22.21
C ARG A 437 1.38 3.80 -21.82
N ALA A 438 0.40 3.10 -21.28
CA ALA A 438 0.54 1.68 -21.02
C ALA A 438 0.63 0.90 -22.33
N GLY A 439 1.58 -0.05 -22.43
CA GLY A 439 1.78 -0.88 -23.62
C GLY A 439 3.25 -1.24 -23.86
N THR A 440 3.49 -1.89 -25.00
CA THR A 440 4.82 -2.42 -25.40
C THR A 440 5.69 -1.38 -26.10
N GLU A 441 5.18 -0.18 -26.37
CA GLU A 441 5.93 0.93 -26.96
C GLU A 441 6.01 2.08 -25.95
N MET A 442 7.20 2.65 -25.77
CA MET A 442 7.41 3.77 -24.84
C MET A 442 6.85 5.07 -25.45
N GLU A 443 5.90 5.68 -24.77
CA GLU A 443 5.37 7.01 -25.09
C GLU A 443 5.19 7.82 -23.82
N LEU A 444 6.02 8.83 -23.61
CA LEU A 444 5.84 9.79 -22.52
C LEU A 444 4.73 10.78 -22.91
N LEU A 445 3.63 10.79 -22.13
CA LEU A 445 2.48 11.67 -22.33
C LEU A 445 2.69 13.02 -21.65
N ALA A 446 3.18 12.98 -20.40
CA ALA A 446 3.48 14.17 -19.61
C ALA A 446 4.49 13.87 -18.53
N GLU A 447 5.13 14.93 -18.04
CA GLU A 447 5.93 14.94 -16.82
C GLU A 447 5.48 16.16 -16.00
N VAL A 448 5.05 15.92 -14.76
CA VAL A 448 4.42 16.95 -13.92
C VAL A 448 5.19 17.05 -12.61
N ASN A 449 5.84 18.21 -12.38
CA ASN A 449 6.53 18.47 -11.12
C ASN A 449 5.55 18.96 -10.05
N MET A 450 5.46 18.21 -8.94
CA MET A 450 4.57 18.48 -7.81
C MET A 450 5.18 19.45 -6.78
N GLY A 451 6.44 19.82 -6.93
CA GLY A 451 7.16 20.73 -6.04
C GLY A 451 7.66 20.11 -4.73
N ALA A 452 7.46 18.81 -4.55
CA ALA A 452 7.98 18.04 -3.42
C ALA A 452 8.02 16.56 -3.80
N SER A 453 8.97 15.79 -3.23
CA SER A 453 9.17 14.37 -3.49
C SER A 453 7.87 13.54 -3.43
N VAL A 454 7.73 12.58 -4.34
CA VAL A 454 6.61 11.64 -4.43
C VAL A 454 7.12 10.25 -4.09
N TYR A 455 6.95 9.82 -2.84
CA TYR A 455 7.38 8.51 -2.36
C TYR A 455 6.26 7.46 -2.41
N SER A 456 5.01 7.91 -2.53
CA SER A 456 3.84 7.06 -2.50
C SER A 456 3.33 6.73 -3.90
N THR A 457 2.52 5.68 -3.99
CA THR A 457 1.80 5.30 -5.20
C THR A 457 0.43 5.99 -5.21
N PRO A 458 0.00 6.60 -6.34
CA PRO A 458 -1.33 7.19 -6.44
C PRO A 458 -2.43 6.13 -6.43
N VAL A 459 -3.67 6.55 -6.15
CA VAL A 459 -4.87 5.72 -6.32
C VAL A 459 -5.92 6.50 -7.12
N VAL A 460 -6.79 5.77 -7.81
CA VAL A 460 -7.91 6.37 -8.57
C VAL A 460 -9.23 5.86 -8.02
N ARG A 461 -10.19 6.78 -7.83
CA ARG A 461 -11.56 6.45 -7.44
C ARG A 461 -12.52 7.44 -8.08
N ASP A 462 -13.57 6.95 -8.74
CA ASP A 462 -14.62 7.75 -9.41
C ASP A 462 -14.05 8.81 -10.37
N GLY A 463 -13.02 8.47 -11.13
CA GLY A 463 -12.34 9.36 -12.07
C GLY A 463 -11.50 10.47 -11.42
N VAL A 464 -11.27 10.41 -10.12
CA VAL A 464 -10.35 11.27 -9.38
C VAL A 464 -9.11 10.50 -9.00
N MET A 465 -7.93 11.00 -9.34
CA MET A 465 -6.66 10.47 -8.88
C MET A 465 -6.22 11.20 -7.61
N TYR A 466 -5.96 10.45 -6.56
CA TYR A 466 -5.42 10.95 -5.30
C TYR A 466 -3.94 10.57 -5.22
N LEU A 467 -3.11 11.57 -5.05
CA LEU A 467 -1.66 11.39 -4.93
C LEU A 467 -1.13 12.18 -3.74
N LEU A 468 -0.05 11.66 -3.18
CA LEU A 468 0.54 12.18 -1.97
C LEU A 468 2.01 12.50 -2.25
N THR A 469 2.37 13.78 -2.19
CA THR A 469 3.75 14.19 -2.02
C THR A 469 4.13 14.03 -0.54
N ARG A 470 5.39 14.10 -0.20
CA ARG A 470 5.84 13.93 1.19
C ARG A 470 5.09 14.82 2.19
N ASN A 471 4.49 15.94 1.76
CA ASN A 471 3.89 16.94 2.64
C ASN A 471 2.49 17.42 2.23
N ARG A 472 1.91 16.84 1.16
CA ARG A 472 0.64 17.35 0.63
C ARG A 472 -0.15 16.25 -0.10
N LEU A 473 -1.44 16.19 0.21
CA LEU A 473 -2.41 15.36 -0.50
C LEU A 473 -3.06 16.19 -1.62
N TRP A 474 -3.21 15.56 -2.78
CA TRP A 474 -3.77 16.16 -3.99
C TRP A 474 -4.89 15.28 -4.53
N ALA A 475 -5.98 15.90 -4.97
CA ALA A 475 -7.02 15.28 -5.79
C ALA A 475 -6.97 15.88 -7.19
N VAL A 476 -6.73 15.04 -8.18
CA VAL A 476 -6.57 15.41 -9.60
C VAL A 476 -7.73 14.86 -10.39
N GLN A 477 -8.45 15.74 -11.10
CA GLN A 477 -9.64 15.38 -11.87
C GLN A 477 -9.69 16.17 -13.17
N ALA A 478 -10.00 15.51 -14.27
CA ALA A 478 -10.12 16.13 -15.58
C ALA A 478 -11.17 17.26 -15.58
N GLY A 479 -10.78 18.44 -16.05
CA GLY A 479 -11.64 19.62 -16.14
C GLY A 479 -11.87 20.36 -14.81
N ALA A 480 -11.27 19.92 -13.70
CA ALA A 480 -11.29 20.65 -12.44
C ALA A 480 -10.36 21.88 -12.49
N GLN A 481 -10.64 22.86 -11.66
CA GLN A 481 -9.83 24.08 -11.52
C GLN A 481 -9.83 24.53 -10.06
N SER A 482 -8.69 24.40 -9.40
CA SER A 482 -8.50 24.96 -8.06
C SER A 482 -7.91 26.38 -8.11
N GLU A 483 -7.94 27.05 -6.97
CA GLU A 483 -7.15 28.28 -6.80
C GLU A 483 -5.65 27.95 -6.89
N PRO A 484 -4.84 28.80 -7.56
CA PRO A 484 -3.41 28.64 -7.61
C PRO A 484 -2.81 28.55 -6.20
N LEU A 485 -1.87 27.63 -5.97
CA LEU A 485 -1.09 27.68 -4.75
C LEU A 485 -0.28 28.98 -4.74
N GLY A 486 -0.51 29.84 -3.76
CA GLY A 486 0.29 31.05 -3.57
C GLY A 486 1.78 30.70 -3.43
N ASN A 487 2.64 31.50 -4.03
CA ASN A 487 4.11 31.38 -3.96
C ASN A 487 4.63 31.47 -2.52
#